data_7185c990b8ba321bbf34cb0ab1b73d0a
#
_entry.id   7185c990b8ba321bbf34cb0ab1b73d0a
#
_cell.length_a   1.000
_cell.length_b   1.000
_cell.length_c   1.000
_cell.angle_alpha   90.00
_cell.angle_beta   90.00
_cell.angle_gamma   90.00
#
_symmetry.space_group_name_H-M   'P 1'
#
loop_
_entity.id
_entity.type
_entity.pdbx_description
1 polymer ?
#
loop_
_entity_poly.entity_id
_entity_poly.type
_entity_poly.pdbx_seq_one_letter_code
_entity_poly.pdbx_strand_id
1 'polypeptide(L)'
;INPVADAVAAGLQIADGTSLRLLFNPASDRLSFKASSEYVERRRMLATRLSVNASNRGDSLTVYASAEDLYAGMLHLPHLSVTGGAKQGRVQLSTGFTDTVRKVSGLIGVRAGVLSEEGDFGRVIGLRILPSHITRGEKTWQIFAHRIRIDTAHVSIDRFFMMNDEQELLIDGVASRSRADSVTLSLRNFDLSTFTQVAERMGYAIEGRTN
;
A
#
# COMPACT_ATOMS: atom_id res chain seq x y z
N ILE A 1 32.16 -3.48 -7.70
CA ILE A 1 30.77 -3.87 -8.05
C ILE A 1 30.10 -4.28 -6.75
N ASN A 2 28.98 -3.64 -6.39
CA ASN A 2 28.29 -3.88 -5.13
C ASN A 2 27.13 -4.87 -5.38
N PRO A 3 27.18 -6.12 -4.89
CA PRO A 3 26.15 -7.13 -5.18
C PRO A 3 24.76 -6.74 -4.70
N VAL A 4 24.63 -5.84 -3.73
CA VAL A 4 23.34 -5.29 -3.28
C VAL A 4 22.77 -4.35 -4.32
N ALA A 5 23.58 -3.50 -4.97
CA ALA A 5 23.15 -2.61 -6.04
C ALA A 5 22.67 -3.41 -7.25
N ASP A 6 23.40 -4.47 -7.63
CA ASP A 6 23.04 -5.34 -8.74
C ASP A 6 21.73 -6.11 -8.46
N ALA A 7 21.52 -6.58 -7.23
CA ALA A 7 20.28 -7.26 -6.86
C ALA A 7 19.05 -6.32 -6.84
N VAL A 8 19.24 -5.06 -6.44
CA VAL A 8 18.18 -4.05 -6.44
C VAL A 8 17.89 -3.55 -7.86
N ALA A 9 18.93 -3.41 -8.68
CA ALA A 9 18.82 -2.94 -10.06
C ALA A 9 18.35 -4.03 -11.07
N ALA A 10 18.39 -5.31 -10.68
CA ALA A 10 18.00 -6.41 -11.54
C ALA A 10 16.55 -6.24 -12.07
N GLY A 11 16.44 -5.99 -13.37
CA GLY A 11 15.15 -5.75 -14.05
C GLY A 11 14.52 -4.40 -13.79
N LEU A 12 15.29 -3.42 -13.28
CA LEU A 12 14.86 -2.02 -13.21
C LEU A 12 15.22 -1.32 -14.53
N GLN A 13 14.22 -0.75 -15.20
CA GLN A 13 14.39 0.12 -16.37
C GLN A 13 13.94 1.53 -15.99
N ILE A 14 14.72 2.50 -16.37
CA ILE A 14 14.45 3.93 -16.12
C ILE A 14 14.59 4.71 -17.42
N ALA A 15 13.83 5.79 -17.56
CA ALA A 15 13.90 6.66 -18.73
C ALA A 15 15.26 7.36 -18.84
N ASP A 16 15.68 7.63 -20.09
CA ASP A 16 16.76 8.56 -20.35
C ASP A 16 16.39 9.94 -19.81
N GLY A 17 17.38 10.66 -19.26
CA GLY A 17 17.13 11.97 -18.63
C GLY A 17 16.55 11.90 -17.22
N THR A 18 16.44 10.69 -16.61
CA THR A 18 16.12 10.56 -15.20
C THR A 18 17.10 11.37 -14.34
N SER A 19 16.56 12.20 -13.47
CA SER A 19 17.37 12.99 -12.54
C SER A 19 17.29 12.39 -11.13
N LEU A 20 18.44 12.34 -10.46
CA LEU A 20 18.54 11.91 -9.07
C LEU A 20 19.52 12.83 -8.34
N ARG A 21 19.04 13.44 -7.26
CA ARG A 21 19.85 14.32 -6.42
C ARG A 21 19.75 13.89 -4.96
N LEU A 22 20.89 13.53 -4.40
CA LEU A 22 21.04 13.21 -3.00
C LEU A 22 21.99 14.20 -2.35
N LEU A 23 21.54 14.88 -1.30
CA LEU A 23 22.35 15.75 -0.47
C LEU A 23 22.30 15.20 0.97
N PHE A 24 23.46 14.95 1.53
CA PHE A 24 23.60 14.55 2.92
C PHE A 24 24.62 15.43 3.61
N ASN A 25 24.23 16.01 4.74
CA ASN A 25 25.10 16.81 5.59
C ASN A 25 25.17 16.15 6.98
N PRO A 26 26.24 15.41 7.28
CA PRO A 26 26.37 14.69 8.55
C PRO A 26 26.50 15.62 9.77
N ALA A 27 27.02 16.84 9.58
CA ALA A 27 27.20 17.79 10.67
C ALA A 27 25.86 18.37 11.19
N SER A 28 24.86 18.41 10.34
CA SER A 28 23.50 18.90 10.67
C SER A 28 22.44 17.81 10.64
N ASP A 29 22.82 16.55 10.45
CA ASP A 29 21.94 15.41 10.26
C ASP A 29 20.81 15.70 9.23
N ARG A 30 21.19 16.31 8.11
CA ARG A 30 20.24 16.68 7.06
C ARG A 30 20.41 15.80 5.84
N LEU A 31 19.30 15.18 5.44
CA LEU A 31 19.14 14.42 4.21
C LEU A 31 18.12 15.14 3.31
N SER A 32 18.44 15.27 2.03
CA SER A 32 17.49 15.68 1.00
C SER A 32 17.69 14.78 -0.20
N PHE A 33 16.62 14.12 -0.62
CA PHE A 33 16.58 13.28 -1.80
C PHE A 33 15.51 13.80 -2.75
N LYS A 34 15.87 13.96 -4.03
CA LYS A 34 14.94 14.29 -5.10
C LYS A 34 15.21 13.37 -6.28
N ALA A 35 14.15 12.82 -6.85
CA ALA A 35 14.22 12.04 -8.08
C ALA A 35 13.07 12.41 -8.99
N SER A 36 13.30 12.41 -10.29
CA SER A 36 12.26 12.50 -11.30
C SER A 36 12.61 11.66 -12.52
N SER A 37 11.61 11.00 -13.10
CA SER A 37 11.76 10.14 -14.26
C SER A 37 10.48 10.15 -15.09
N GLU A 38 10.60 10.13 -16.42
CA GLU A 38 9.45 9.96 -17.32
C GLU A 38 8.82 8.59 -17.15
N TYR A 39 9.62 7.56 -16.91
CA TYR A 39 9.11 6.26 -16.49
C TYR A 39 10.14 5.50 -15.64
N VAL A 40 9.61 4.64 -14.79
CA VAL A 40 10.36 3.62 -14.04
C VAL A 40 9.58 2.32 -14.16
N GLU A 41 10.22 1.30 -14.69
CA GLU A 41 9.64 -0.02 -14.86
C GLU A 41 10.44 -1.07 -14.11
N ARG A 42 9.76 -1.96 -13.42
CA ARG A 42 10.35 -3.14 -12.79
C ARG A 42 9.36 -4.31 -12.81
N ARG A 43 9.69 -5.38 -13.54
CA ARG A 43 8.86 -6.58 -13.68
C ARG A 43 7.46 -6.23 -14.20
N ARG A 44 6.43 -6.26 -13.32
CA ARG A 44 5.01 -5.96 -13.62
C ARG A 44 4.57 -4.61 -13.08
N MET A 45 5.51 -3.77 -12.71
CA MET A 45 5.24 -2.41 -12.21
C MET A 45 5.81 -1.39 -13.17
N LEU A 46 5.00 -0.44 -13.57
CA LEU A 46 5.38 0.71 -14.38
C LEU A 46 4.81 1.96 -13.74
N ALA A 47 5.67 2.94 -13.45
CA ALA A 47 5.25 4.27 -13.03
C ALA A 47 5.66 5.28 -14.12
N THR A 48 4.75 6.16 -14.51
CA THR A 48 5.01 7.22 -15.49
C THR A 48 5.02 8.59 -14.81
N ARG A 49 5.84 9.49 -15.32
CA ARG A 49 6.07 10.86 -14.79
C ARG A 49 6.26 10.85 -13.26
N LEU A 50 7.15 9.97 -12.80
CA LEU A 50 7.46 9.80 -11.40
C LEU A 50 8.22 10.99 -10.86
N SER A 51 7.80 11.52 -9.71
CA SER A 51 8.52 12.49 -8.91
C SER A 51 8.57 12.02 -7.46
N VAL A 52 9.74 12.08 -6.85
CA VAL A 52 9.95 11.72 -5.45
C VAL A 52 10.77 12.81 -4.77
N ASN A 53 10.29 13.28 -3.63
CA ASN A 53 11.00 14.17 -2.73
C ASN A 53 10.99 13.57 -1.33
N ALA A 54 12.16 13.46 -0.73
CA ALA A 54 12.28 13.05 0.66
C ALA A 54 13.29 13.95 1.37
N SER A 55 12.98 14.33 2.60
CA SER A 55 13.88 15.14 3.43
C SER A 55 13.66 14.84 4.89
N ASN A 56 14.71 14.97 5.69
CA ASN A 56 14.56 14.91 7.12
C ASN A 56 14.74 16.30 7.76
N ARG A 57 14.13 16.46 8.93
CA ARG A 57 14.37 17.54 9.86
C ARG A 57 14.53 16.93 11.25
N GLY A 58 15.77 16.87 11.74
CA GLY A 58 16.10 16.12 12.95
C GLY A 58 15.75 14.64 12.78
N ASP A 59 15.03 14.07 13.74
CA ASP A 59 14.59 12.67 13.78
C ASP A 59 13.38 12.34 12.91
N SER A 60 12.89 13.31 12.12
CA SER A 60 11.68 13.17 11.32
C SER A 60 12.00 13.16 9.83
N LEU A 61 11.62 12.10 9.14
CA LEU A 61 11.68 11.98 7.66
C LEU A 61 10.31 12.33 7.09
N THR A 62 10.29 13.15 6.04
CA THR A 62 9.10 13.43 5.24
C THR A 62 9.33 12.95 3.82
N VAL A 63 8.33 12.33 3.22
CA VAL A 63 8.34 11.82 1.84
C VAL A 63 7.11 12.33 1.12
N TYR A 64 7.32 12.79 -0.10
CA TYR A 64 6.29 13.09 -1.08
C TYR A 64 6.67 12.41 -2.39
N ALA A 65 5.75 11.65 -2.96
CA ALA A 65 5.91 11.06 -4.28
C ALA A 65 4.64 11.23 -5.10
N SER A 66 4.79 11.35 -6.41
CA SER A 66 3.66 11.38 -7.34
C SER A 66 4.03 10.65 -8.61
N ALA A 67 3.04 10.06 -9.26
CA ALA A 67 3.13 9.51 -10.59
C ALA A 67 1.86 9.87 -11.37
N GLU A 68 1.97 10.06 -12.68
CA GLU A 68 0.77 10.24 -13.50
C GLU A 68 -0.01 8.94 -13.57
N ASP A 69 0.69 7.83 -13.81
CA ASP A 69 0.11 6.50 -13.77
C ASP A 69 1.02 5.55 -13.01
N LEU A 70 0.42 4.68 -12.21
CA LEU A 70 1.06 3.50 -11.65
C LEU A 70 0.31 2.25 -12.10
N TYR A 71 1.00 1.40 -12.85
CA TYR A 71 0.54 0.05 -13.18
C TYR A 71 1.27 -0.95 -12.30
N ALA A 72 0.54 -1.81 -11.60
CA ALA A 72 1.09 -2.86 -10.75
C ALA A 72 0.27 -4.15 -10.94
N GLY A 73 0.72 -5.00 -11.86
CA GLY A 73 -0.02 -6.17 -12.28
C GLY A 73 -1.35 -5.79 -12.94
N MET A 74 -2.46 -6.04 -12.25
CA MET A 74 -3.82 -5.68 -12.72
C MET A 74 -4.31 -4.32 -12.20
N LEU A 75 -3.58 -3.75 -11.25
CA LEU A 75 -3.94 -2.47 -10.64
C LEU A 75 -3.44 -1.33 -11.53
N HIS A 76 -4.31 -0.37 -11.81
CA HIS A 76 -3.98 0.90 -12.44
C HIS A 76 -4.45 2.04 -11.54
N LEU A 77 -3.51 2.86 -11.10
CA LEU A 77 -3.76 4.01 -10.24
C LEU A 77 -3.26 5.28 -10.96
N PRO A 78 -4.16 5.98 -11.70
CA PRO A 78 -3.81 7.25 -12.32
C PRO A 78 -3.79 8.38 -11.31
N HIS A 79 -3.01 9.41 -11.62
CA HIS A 79 -2.80 10.59 -10.77
C HIS A 79 -2.49 10.21 -9.30
N LEU A 80 -1.54 9.27 -9.16
CA LEU A 80 -1.12 8.78 -7.86
C LEU A 80 -0.35 9.86 -7.10
N SER A 81 -0.68 10.05 -5.85
CA SER A 81 0.08 10.83 -4.89
C SER A 81 0.32 10.03 -3.62
N VAL A 82 1.53 10.13 -3.09
CA VAL A 82 1.91 9.51 -1.81
C VAL A 82 2.55 10.57 -0.96
N THR A 83 2.02 10.77 0.24
CA THR A 83 2.62 11.61 1.27
C THR A 83 2.90 10.77 2.49
N GLY A 84 3.98 11.04 3.18
CA GLY A 84 4.26 10.28 4.37
C GLY A 84 5.40 10.84 5.19
N GLY A 85 5.61 10.19 6.31
CA GLY A 85 6.70 10.51 7.21
C GLY A 85 7.05 9.36 8.13
N ALA A 86 8.26 9.43 8.64
CA ALA A 86 8.75 8.51 9.65
C ALA A 86 9.33 9.29 10.82
N LYS A 87 8.98 8.90 12.04
CA LYS A 87 9.50 9.47 13.27
C LYS A 87 9.47 8.44 14.38
N GLN A 88 10.56 8.31 15.13
CA GLN A 88 10.63 7.45 16.33
C GLN A 88 10.14 6.01 16.07
N GLY A 89 10.62 5.39 14.99
CA GLY A 89 10.25 4.02 14.63
C GLY A 89 8.82 3.83 14.11
N ARG A 90 8.08 4.92 13.88
CA ARG A 90 6.74 4.90 13.30
C ARG A 90 6.77 5.52 11.91
N VAL A 91 6.02 4.91 10.99
CA VAL A 91 5.82 5.39 9.62
C VAL A 91 4.34 5.66 9.41
N GLN A 92 4.02 6.78 8.79
CA GLN A 92 2.67 7.07 8.33
C GLN A 92 2.73 7.42 6.85
N LEU A 93 1.86 6.78 6.07
CA LEU A 93 1.70 7.03 4.63
C LEU A 93 0.24 7.33 4.32
N SER A 94 0.03 8.22 3.38
CA SER A 94 -1.28 8.51 2.79
C SER A 94 -1.13 8.48 1.28
N THR A 95 -1.94 7.67 0.63
CA THR A 95 -1.92 7.46 -0.83
C THR A 95 -3.26 7.90 -1.40
N GLY A 96 -3.23 8.84 -2.33
CA GLY A 96 -4.39 9.27 -3.09
C GLY A 96 -4.24 8.92 -4.57
N PHE A 97 -5.35 8.61 -5.24
CA PHE A 97 -5.41 8.40 -6.70
C PHE A 97 -6.76 8.85 -7.25
N THR A 98 -6.79 9.20 -8.53
CA THR A 98 -8.03 9.65 -9.20
C THR A 98 -8.04 9.19 -10.66
N ASP A 99 -9.02 8.35 -11.02
CA ASP A 99 -9.33 7.96 -12.39
C ASP A 99 -10.63 8.65 -12.83
N THR A 100 -10.48 9.73 -13.60
CA THR A 100 -11.63 10.52 -14.09
C THR A 100 -12.43 9.79 -15.15
N VAL A 101 -11.79 8.90 -15.91
CA VAL A 101 -12.43 8.13 -17.00
C VAL A 101 -13.32 7.03 -16.40
N ARG A 102 -12.80 6.29 -15.43
CA ARG A 102 -13.55 5.23 -14.74
C ARG A 102 -14.39 5.75 -13.58
N LYS A 103 -14.29 7.05 -13.26
CA LYS A 103 -14.92 7.69 -12.09
C LYS A 103 -14.58 6.95 -10.78
N VAL A 104 -13.31 6.61 -10.60
CA VAL A 104 -12.79 5.98 -9.39
C VAL A 104 -11.75 6.90 -8.76
N SER A 105 -11.88 7.13 -7.48
CA SER A 105 -10.87 7.84 -6.69
C SER A 105 -10.73 7.18 -5.32
N GLY A 106 -9.61 7.42 -4.66
CA GLY A 106 -9.41 6.87 -3.33
C GLY A 106 -8.37 7.63 -2.54
N LEU A 107 -8.51 7.56 -1.23
CA LEU A 107 -7.53 7.99 -0.26
C LEU A 107 -7.33 6.85 0.75
N ILE A 108 -6.11 6.34 0.84
CA ILE A 108 -5.76 5.27 1.76
C ILE A 108 -4.63 5.73 2.65
N GLY A 109 -4.89 5.76 3.94
CA GLY A 109 -3.93 6.10 4.98
C GLY A 109 -3.49 4.87 5.77
N VAL A 110 -2.21 4.75 6.03
CA VAL A 110 -1.63 3.65 6.81
C VAL A 110 -0.64 4.19 7.82
N ARG A 111 -0.69 3.67 9.03
CA ARG A 111 0.33 3.89 10.05
C ARG A 111 0.92 2.56 10.45
N ALA A 112 2.25 2.45 10.43
CA ALA A 112 2.97 1.27 10.83
C ALA A 112 4.05 1.62 11.86
N GLY A 113 4.42 0.65 12.67
CA GLY A 113 5.51 0.77 13.64
C GLY A 113 5.92 -0.60 14.16
N VAL A 114 7.12 -0.69 14.69
CA VAL A 114 7.59 -1.88 15.38
C VAL A 114 6.94 -1.91 16.76
N LEU A 115 6.27 -3.00 17.06
CA LEU A 115 5.77 -3.29 18.41
C LEU A 115 6.88 -4.06 19.12
N SER A 116 7.39 -3.52 20.24
CA SER A 116 8.21 -4.29 21.16
C SER A 116 7.30 -5.17 22.00
N GLU A 117 7.08 -6.41 21.58
CA GLU A 117 6.50 -7.42 22.46
C GLU A 117 7.65 -8.27 22.99
N GLU A 118 7.73 -8.40 24.31
CA GLU A 118 8.61 -9.37 24.97
C GLU A 118 8.08 -10.77 24.62
N GLY A 119 8.79 -11.49 23.76
CA GLY A 119 8.43 -12.85 23.36
C GLY A 119 9.31 -13.38 22.22
N ASP A 120 9.37 -14.69 22.07
CA ASP A 120 10.25 -15.47 21.20
C ASP A 120 10.05 -15.25 19.67
N PHE A 121 9.18 -14.37 19.22
CA PHE A 121 8.75 -14.29 17.81
C PHE A 121 9.42 -13.19 16.99
N GLY A 122 10.47 -12.55 17.49
CA GLY A 122 11.18 -11.52 16.74
C GLY A 122 10.43 -10.19 16.67
N ARG A 123 10.70 -9.39 15.63
CA ARG A 123 10.09 -8.07 15.45
C ARG A 123 8.66 -8.20 14.91
N VAL A 124 7.69 -7.71 15.66
CA VAL A 124 6.29 -7.60 15.24
C VAL A 124 6.06 -6.20 14.69
N ILE A 125 5.51 -6.10 13.48
CA ILE A 125 5.07 -4.86 12.87
C ILE A 125 3.58 -4.70 13.14
N GLY A 126 3.21 -3.64 13.85
CA GLY A 126 1.84 -3.20 13.98
C GLY A 126 1.46 -2.26 12.85
N LEU A 127 0.35 -2.54 12.18
CA LEU A 127 -0.20 -1.71 11.13
C LEU A 127 -1.64 -1.31 11.47
N ARG A 128 -1.98 -0.05 11.23
CA ARG A 128 -3.32 0.48 11.37
C ARG A 128 -3.70 1.20 10.09
N ILE A 129 -4.88 0.91 9.57
CA ILE A 129 -5.48 1.71 8.50
C ILE A 129 -6.11 2.94 9.15
N LEU A 130 -5.73 4.11 8.68
CA LEU A 130 -6.33 5.39 9.04
C LEU A 130 -7.65 5.56 8.28
N PRO A 131 -8.51 6.52 8.63
CA PRO A 131 -9.71 6.80 7.86
C PRO A 131 -9.42 6.88 6.36
N SER A 132 -9.94 5.93 5.62
CA SER A 132 -9.65 5.70 4.21
C SER A 132 -10.94 5.48 3.45
N HIS A 133 -10.96 5.84 2.17
CA HIS A 133 -12.13 5.60 1.33
C HIS A 133 -11.74 5.35 -0.12
N ILE A 134 -12.64 4.67 -0.83
CA ILE A 134 -12.60 4.52 -2.29
C ILE A 134 -13.99 4.89 -2.79
N THR A 135 -14.06 5.80 -3.77
CA THR A 135 -15.29 6.21 -4.44
C THR A 135 -15.30 5.66 -5.84
N ARG A 136 -16.40 5.06 -6.26
CA ARG A 136 -16.65 4.62 -7.63
C ARG A 136 -18.04 5.08 -8.08
N GLY A 137 -18.08 6.03 -9.02
CA GLY A 137 -19.31 6.71 -9.38
C GLY A 137 -19.87 7.48 -8.18
N GLU A 138 -21.08 7.15 -7.77
CA GLU A 138 -21.78 7.77 -6.62
C GLU A 138 -21.56 7.00 -5.30
N LYS A 139 -20.99 5.79 -5.36
CA LYS A 139 -20.77 4.94 -4.17
C LYS A 139 -19.42 5.18 -3.56
N THR A 140 -19.40 5.49 -2.26
CA THR A 140 -18.18 5.64 -1.48
C THR A 140 -18.06 4.53 -0.45
N TRP A 141 -16.96 3.81 -0.53
CA TRP A 141 -16.57 2.76 0.41
C TRP A 141 -15.65 3.32 1.47
N GLN A 142 -16.03 3.18 2.72
CA GLN A 142 -15.18 3.48 3.87
C GLN A 142 -14.33 2.26 4.20
N ILE A 143 -13.06 2.47 4.47
CA ILE A 143 -12.11 1.40 4.79
C ILE A 143 -11.44 1.71 6.11
N PHE A 144 -11.44 0.76 7.03
CA PHE A 144 -10.71 0.85 8.29
C PHE A 144 -10.36 -0.53 8.84
N ALA A 145 -9.31 -0.58 9.65
CA ALA A 145 -8.95 -1.77 10.40
C ALA A 145 -8.59 -1.36 11.83
N HIS A 146 -9.04 -2.15 12.78
CA HIS A 146 -8.70 -1.90 14.18
C HIS A 146 -7.21 -2.13 14.41
N ARG A 147 -6.71 -3.31 14.04
CA ARG A 147 -5.30 -3.66 14.16
C ARG A 147 -4.92 -4.76 13.17
N ILE A 148 -3.75 -4.60 12.58
CA ILE A 148 -3.11 -5.66 11.81
C ILE A 148 -1.71 -5.84 12.40
N ARG A 149 -1.32 -7.09 12.69
CA ARG A 149 0.01 -7.46 13.17
C ARG A 149 0.66 -8.37 12.15
N ILE A 150 1.91 -8.14 11.87
CA ILE A 150 2.68 -8.92 10.92
C ILE A 150 4.00 -9.30 11.60
N ASP A 151 4.28 -10.56 11.68
CA ASP A 151 5.57 -11.12 12.07
C ASP A 151 6.10 -12.07 10.97
N THR A 152 7.16 -12.80 11.26
CA THR A 152 7.80 -13.71 10.29
C THR A 152 6.95 -14.94 9.94
N ALA A 153 5.96 -15.29 10.75
CA ALA A 153 5.17 -16.50 10.64
C ALA A 153 3.66 -16.24 10.51
N HIS A 154 3.17 -15.09 11.01
CA HIS A 154 1.75 -14.82 11.14
C HIS A 154 1.38 -13.43 10.62
N VAL A 155 0.17 -13.34 10.05
CA VAL A 155 -0.55 -12.09 9.80
C VAL A 155 -1.85 -12.16 10.56
N SER A 156 -1.99 -11.37 11.63
CA SER A 156 -3.22 -11.27 12.40
C SER A 156 -3.98 -10.01 11.99
N ILE A 157 -5.24 -10.16 11.65
CA ILE A 157 -6.15 -9.09 11.26
C ILE A 157 -7.26 -9.02 12.30
N ASP A 158 -7.32 -7.92 13.03
CA ASP A 158 -8.41 -7.64 13.97
C ASP A 158 -9.35 -6.66 13.29
N ARG A 159 -10.44 -7.21 12.76
CA ARG A 159 -11.55 -6.50 12.12
C ARG A 159 -11.15 -5.46 11.08
N PHE A 160 -10.79 -5.95 9.89
CA PHE A 160 -10.75 -5.10 8.70
C PHE A 160 -12.15 -4.95 8.13
N PHE A 161 -12.61 -3.72 7.97
CA PHE A 161 -13.91 -3.39 7.39
C PHE A 161 -13.74 -2.60 6.09
N MET A 162 -14.58 -2.94 5.12
CA MET A 162 -14.84 -2.12 3.96
C MET A 162 -16.36 -2.06 3.77
N MET A 163 -16.95 -0.88 3.84
CA MET A 163 -18.40 -0.74 3.85
C MET A 163 -18.87 0.53 3.11
N ASN A 164 -20.07 0.44 2.57
CA ASN A 164 -20.89 1.55 2.14
C ASN A 164 -22.27 1.42 2.78
N ASP A 165 -23.25 2.25 2.39
CA ASP A 165 -24.60 2.26 2.98
C ASP A 165 -25.34 0.92 2.84
N GLU A 166 -25.02 0.12 1.84
CA GLU A 166 -25.73 -1.11 1.50
C GLU A 166 -24.92 -2.38 1.76
N GLN A 167 -23.61 -2.31 1.63
CA GLN A 167 -22.72 -3.46 1.51
C GLN A 167 -21.61 -3.42 2.56
N GLU A 168 -21.25 -4.57 3.07
CA GLU A 168 -20.19 -4.70 4.08
C GLU A 168 -19.31 -5.92 3.78
N LEU A 169 -18.00 -5.70 3.87
CA LEU A 169 -16.98 -6.73 3.89
C LEU A 169 -16.25 -6.64 5.22
N LEU A 170 -16.17 -7.76 5.93
CA LEU A 170 -15.40 -7.92 7.17
C LEU A 170 -14.39 -9.03 6.99
N ILE A 171 -13.13 -8.76 7.34
CA ILE A 171 -12.07 -9.76 7.43
C ILE A 171 -11.55 -9.77 8.87
N ASP A 172 -11.49 -10.96 9.46
CA ASP A 172 -10.98 -11.16 10.82
C ASP A 172 -10.24 -12.50 10.92
N GLY A 173 -9.21 -12.59 11.74
CA GLY A 173 -8.53 -13.83 12.03
C GLY A 173 -7.02 -13.79 11.86
N VAL A 174 -6.42 -14.97 11.77
CA VAL A 174 -4.97 -15.15 11.66
C VAL A 174 -4.64 -16.03 10.47
N ALA A 175 -3.75 -15.53 9.61
CA ALA A 175 -3.16 -16.28 8.52
C ALA A 175 -1.74 -16.70 8.91
N SER A 176 -1.49 -18.00 8.92
CA SER A 176 -0.16 -18.59 9.18
C SER A 176 0.03 -19.89 8.39
N ARG A 177 1.13 -20.58 8.65
CA ARG A 177 1.33 -21.95 8.16
C ARG A 177 0.67 -23.02 9.05
N SER A 178 0.12 -22.63 10.19
CA SER A 178 -0.59 -23.52 11.09
C SER A 178 -1.98 -23.84 10.56
N ARG A 179 -2.38 -25.10 10.60
CA ARG A 179 -3.73 -25.52 10.22
C ARG A 179 -4.80 -25.12 11.25
N ALA A 180 -4.39 -24.71 12.45
CA ALA A 180 -5.30 -24.25 13.50
C ALA A 180 -5.72 -22.77 13.29
N ASP A 181 -4.95 -22.01 12.51
CA ASP A 181 -5.25 -20.61 12.22
C ASP A 181 -6.17 -20.51 11.01
N SER A 182 -7.06 -19.55 11.06
CA SER A 182 -8.03 -19.28 9.99
C SER A 182 -8.30 -17.79 9.85
N VAL A 183 -8.66 -17.38 8.64
CA VAL A 183 -9.18 -16.06 8.33
C VAL A 183 -10.64 -16.20 7.93
N THR A 184 -11.50 -15.46 8.58
CA THR A 184 -12.93 -15.38 8.27
C THR A 184 -13.17 -14.18 7.36
N LEU A 185 -13.88 -14.40 6.27
CA LEU A 185 -14.40 -13.38 5.38
C LEU A 185 -15.94 -13.39 5.48
N SER A 186 -16.51 -12.29 5.92
CA SER A 186 -17.95 -12.08 5.96
C SER A 186 -18.36 -11.01 4.96
N LEU A 187 -19.36 -11.31 4.15
CA LEU A 187 -19.91 -10.42 3.13
C LEU A 187 -21.41 -10.25 3.38
N ARG A 188 -21.87 -9.00 3.41
CA ARG A 188 -23.28 -8.67 3.55
C ARG A 188 -23.75 -7.81 2.38
N ASN A 189 -24.84 -8.21 1.75
CA ASN A 189 -25.42 -7.54 0.57
C ASN A 189 -24.41 -7.27 -0.56
N PHE A 190 -23.34 -8.06 -0.62
CA PHE A 190 -22.26 -7.86 -1.56
C PHE A 190 -22.63 -8.48 -2.91
N ASP A 191 -22.51 -7.68 -3.97
CA ASP A 191 -22.63 -8.20 -5.33
C ASP A 191 -21.33 -8.90 -5.72
N LEU A 192 -21.36 -10.24 -5.71
CA LEU A 192 -20.20 -11.07 -6.03
C LEU A 192 -19.72 -10.90 -7.48
N SER A 193 -20.57 -10.36 -8.38
CA SER A 193 -20.17 -10.06 -9.76
C SER A 193 -18.99 -9.07 -9.81
N THR A 194 -18.86 -8.24 -8.78
CA THR A 194 -17.71 -7.33 -8.63
C THR A 194 -16.38 -8.08 -8.47
N PHE A 195 -16.41 -9.29 -7.93
CA PHE A 195 -15.24 -10.15 -7.75
C PHE A 195 -15.03 -11.16 -8.87
N THR A 196 -16.03 -11.40 -9.71
CA THR A 196 -15.98 -12.41 -10.78
C THR A 196 -14.79 -12.17 -11.70
N GLN A 197 -14.56 -10.93 -12.11
CA GLN A 197 -13.42 -10.59 -12.97
C GLN A 197 -12.04 -10.84 -12.30
N VAL A 198 -11.95 -10.67 -11.00
CA VAL A 198 -10.71 -10.93 -10.25
C VAL A 198 -10.54 -12.43 -10.04
N ALA A 199 -11.62 -13.12 -9.68
CA ALA A 199 -11.62 -14.56 -9.43
C ALA A 199 -11.36 -15.37 -10.71
N GLU A 200 -12.00 -15.03 -11.83
CA GLU A 200 -11.77 -15.65 -13.14
C GLU A 200 -10.30 -15.56 -13.56
N ARG A 201 -9.66 -14.40 -13.34
CA ARG A 201 -8.23 -14.23 -13.62
C ARG A 201 -7.34 -15.05 -12.69
N MET A 202 -7.83 -15.43 -11.51
CA MET A 202 -7.18 -16.34 -10.57
C MET A 202 -7.56 -17.80 -10.80
N GLY A 203 -8.41 -18.10 -11.79
CA GLY A 203 -8.88 -19.45 -12.13
C GLY A 203 -10.06 -19.95 -11.26
N TYR A 204 -10.77 -19.04 -10.60
CA TYR A 204 -11.95 -19.36 -9.80
C TYR A 204 -13.21 -18.79 -10.43
N ALA A 205 -14.30 -19.56 -10.49
CA ALA A 205 -15.63 -19.07 -10.81
C ALA A 205 -16.36 -18.70 -9.52
N ILE A 206 -16.88 -17.48 -9.42
CA ILE A 206 -17.69 -17.02 -8.29
C ILE A 206 -19.00 -16.49 -8.86
N GLU A 207 -20.10 -17.11 -8.47
CA GLU A 207 -21.46 -16.68 -8.83
C GLU A 207 -22.31 -16.60 -7.56
N GLY A 208 -23.20 -15.60 -7.46
CA GLY A 208 -24.17 -15.48 -6.41
C GLY A 208 -24.34 -14.07 -5.84
N ARG A 209 -25.28 -13.94 -4.93
CA ARG A 209 -25.46 -12.79 -4.03
C ARG A 209 -25.43 -13.25 -2.60
N THR A 210 -24.81 -12.48 -1.74
CA THR A 210 -24.89 -12.70 -0.29
C THR A 210 -26.10 -11.96 0.27
N ASN A 211 -26.82 -12.59 1.14
CA ASN A 211 -27.89 -11.97 1.94
C ASN A 211 -27.31 -11.31 3.18
#